data_72beec9cbdfede96977c64d60e3a3170
#
_entry.id   72beec9cbdfede96977c64d60e3a3170
#
_cell.length_a   1.000
_cell.length_b   1.000
_cell.length_c   1.000
_cell.angle_alpha   90.00
_cell.angle_beta   90.00
_cell.angle_gamma   90.00
#
_symmetry.space_group_name_H-M   'P 1'
#
loop_
_entity.id
_entity.type
_entity.pdbx_description
1 polymer ?
#
loop_
_entity_poly.entity_id
_entity_poly.type
_entity_poly.pdbx_seq_one_letter_code
_entity_poly.pdbx_strand_id
1 'polypeptide(L)'
;SDGTRVLGLGDIGAAAALPVMEGKSLLFKKFGDVDCIPLVVDTKDADTLINTVKLLQKNFAGINLEDISSPKCYEIENRLKEELEIPVFHDDQHGTAIACLAGVKGALRLVKKDLATAKIIVNGAGAAGANIARLLYLAGARDITLLVSSGVLHKDYKRLDSLQSELIDLLKLEEKHGGLAENAKGADILLGVSAAGAFTKEILENLADDAIVFAMANPNPEATYADMKAAGIRVAGTGRSDAPNQINNVAVFPGVFRGAIDVRASQITDEMKLAAADALANLIPDSELNEENVMPSVFDPRVAPAVAKAVAEVAVKQG
;
A
#
# COMPACT_ATOMS: atom_id res chain seq x y z
N SER A 1 14.26 -10.24 -2.66
CA SER A 1 13.32 -11.11 -1.91
C SER A 1 14.06 -12.22 -1.19
N ASP A 2 13.49 -12.71 -0.09
CA ASP A 2 13.89 -13.98 0.55
C ASP A 2 12.76 -15.03 0.52
N GLY A 3 11.61 -14.68 -0.07
CA GLY A 3 10.46 -15.57 -0.24
C GLY A 3 9.75 -15.93 1.06
N THR A 4 9.94 -15.16 2.14
CA THR A 4 9.33 -15.50 3.45
C THR A 4 7.89 -15.02 3.60
N ARG A 5 7.38 -14.17 2.68
CA ARG A 5 5.99 -13.65 2.73
C ARG A 5 5.44 -13.37 1.34
N VAL A 6 5.38 -14.39 0.50
CA VAL A 6 4.81 -14.28 -0.86
C VAL A 6 3.28 -14.19 -0.77
N LEU A 7 2.73 -13.21 -1.45
CA LEU A 7 1.30 -12.88 -1.40
C LEU A 7 0.43 -14.10 -1.75
N GLY A 8 -0.45 -14.49 -0.82
CA GLY A 8 -1.33 -15.64 -0.95
C GLY A 8 -0.69 -17.02 -0.73
N LEU A 9 0.66 -17.11 -0.68
CA LEU A 9 1.41 -18.37 -0.56
C LEU A 9 2.20 -18.50 0.75
N GLY A 10 2.51 -17.39 1.42
CA GLY A 10 3.28 -17.38 2.66
C GLY A 10 4.78 -17.60 2.45
N ASP A 11 5.41 -18.34 3.37
CA ASP A 11 6.85 -18.68 3.30
C ASP A 11 7.06 -19.86 2.34
N ILE A 12 7.44 -19.55 1.10
CA ILE A 12 7.75 -20.56 0.06
C ILE A 12 9.25 -20.69 -0.22
N GLY A 13 10.06 -19.84 0.41
CA GLY A 13 11.51 -19.81 0.24
C GLY A 13 11.97 -19.12 -1.04
N ALA A 14 13.26 -18.82 -1.09
CA ALA A 14 13.86 -18.02 -2.16
C ALA A 14 13.69 -18.65 -3.55
N ALA A 15 13.97 -19.94 -3.71
CA ALA A 15 13.89 -20.60 -5.01
C ALA A 15 12.49 -20.55 -5.63
N ALA A 16 11.43 -20.77 -4.82
CA ALA A 16 10.05 -20.73 -5.30
C ALA A 16 9.54 -19.28 -5.49
N ALA A 17 10.16 -18.30 -4.84
CA ALA A 17 9.84 -16.88 -5.02
C ALA A 17 10.44 -16.27 -6.30
N LEU A 18 11.47 -16.88 -6.89
CA LEU A 18 12.14 -16.33 -8.08
C LEU A 18 11.17 -16.04 -9.24
N PRO A 19 10.24 -16.93 -9.64
CA PRO A 19 9.30 -16.64 -10.71
C PRO A 19 8.41 -15.41 -10.43
N VAL A 20 8.11 -15.13 -9.16
CA VAL A 20 7.37 -13.91 -8.76
C VAL A 20 8.22 -12.67 -9.02
N MET A 21 9.52 -12.72 -8.68
CA MET A 21 10.47 -11.64 -8.94
C MET A 21 10.72 -11.41 -10.44
N GLU A 22 10.72 -12.47 -11.24
CA GLU A 22 10.78 -12.38 -12.71
C GLU A 22 9.53 -11.66 -13.26
N GLY A 23 8.35 -12.02 -12.77
CA GLY A 23 7.10 -11.32 -13.08
C GLY A 23 7.14 -9.83 -12.69
N LYS A 24 7.67 -9.52 -11.50
CA LYS A 24 7.87 -8.15 -11.02
C LYS A 24 8.80 -7.36 -11.96
N SER A 25 9.92 -7.98 -12.37
CA SER A 25 10.88 -7.37 -13.30
C SER A 25 10.24 -7.05 -14.67
N LEU A 26 9.38 -7.95 -15.17
CA LEU A 26 8.62 -7.72 -16.40
C LEU A 26 7.69 -6.50 -16.28
N LEU A 27 7.02 -6.34 -15.12
CA LEU A 27 6.13 -5.20 -14.87
C LEU A 27 6.91 -3.87 -14.78
N PHE A 28 8.09 -3.86 -14.14
CA PHE A 28 9.00 -2.72 -14.14
C PHE A 28 9.35 -2.28 -15.56
N LYS A 29 9.73 -3.25 -16.41
CA LYS A 29 10.09 -2.95 -17.81
C LYS A 29 8.88 -2.49 -18.61
N LYS A 30 7.75 -3.20 -18.50
CA LYS A 30 6.57 -2.92 -19.32
C LYS A 30 5.95 -1.55 -19.03
N PHE A 31 5.83 -1.16 -17.76
CA PHE A 31 5.10 0.04 -17.36
C PHE A 31 6.02 1.24 -17.09
N GLY A 32 7.23 1.01 -16.58
CA GLY A 32 8.16 2.08 -16.20
C GLY A 32 9.36 2.23 -17.13
N ASP A 33 9.52 1.33 -18.10
CA ASP A 33 10.75 1.19 -18.91
C ASP A 33 12.02 1.16 -18.06
N VAL A 34 11.93 0.48 -16.91
CA VAL A 34 13.03 0.26 -15.97
C VAL A 34 13.53 -1.17 -16.14
N ASP A 35 14.82 -1.34 -16.43
CA ASP A 35 15.45 -2.65 -16.44
C ASP A 35 15.61 -3.13 -14.99
N CYS A 36 14.98 -4.25 -14.67
CA CYS A 36 14.98 -4.82 -13.33
C CYS A 36 15.55 -6.24 -13.36
N ILE A 37 16.49 -6.52 -12.47
CA ILE A 37 17.10 -7.84 -12.34
C ILE A 37 16.48 -8.55 -11.13
N PRO A 38 15.80 -9.70 -11.32
CA PRO A 38 15.24 -10.47 -10.22
C PRO A 38 16.34 -11.10 -9.39
N LEU A 39 16.32 -10.86 -8.08
CA LEU A 39 17.27 -11.45 -7.15
C LEU A 39 16.52 -12.04 -5.95
N VAL A 40 16.88 -13.27 -5.60
CA VAL A 40 16.43 -13.92 -4.38
C VAL A 40 17.65 -14.34 -3.54
N VAL A 41 17.55 -14.17 -2.24
CA VAL A 41 18.64 -14.52 -1.30
C VAL A 41 18.13 -15.60 -0.37
N ASP A 42 18.73 -16.78 -0.44
CA ASP A 42 18.32 -17.94 0.37
C ASP A 42 18.82 -17.79 1.80
N THR A 43 18.20 -16.88 2.53
CA THR A 43 18.50 -16.61 3.94
C THR A 43 17.27 -16.09 4.68
N LYS A 44 17.15 -16.45 5.96
CA LYS A 44 16.18 -15.83 6.90
C LYS A 44 16.83 -14.83 7.84
N ASP A 45 18.14 -14.68 7.74
CA ASP A 45 18.96 -13.76 8.54
C ASP A 45 19.00 -12.37 7.89
N ALA A 46 18.58 -11.36 8.64
CA ALA A 46 18.51 -9.98 8.15
C ALA A 46 19.90 -9.42 7.82
N ASP A 47 20.91 -9.68 8.65
CA ASP A 47 22.26 -9.19 8.44
C ASP A 47 22.87 -9.75 7.15
N THR A 48 22.68 -11.04 6.89
CA THR A 48 23.15 -11.68 5.66
C THR A 48 22.49 -11.06 4.42
N LEU A 49 21.16 -10.80 4.46
CA LEU A 49 20.47 -10.18 3.35
C LEU A 49 20.97 -8.75 3.13
N ILE A 50 21.04 -7.93 4.19
CA ILE A 50 21.51 -6.54 4.13
C ILE A 50 22.93 -6.48 3.56
N ASN A 51 23.86 -7.30 4.07
CA ASN A 51 25.23 -7.33 3.60
C ASN A 51 25.32 -7.74 2.14
N THR A 52 24.51 -8.71 1.69
CA THR A 52 24.45 -9.12 0.28
C THR A 52 24.01 -7.95 -0.61
N VAL A 53 22.94 -7.24 -0.25
CA VAL A 53 22.45 -6.08 -1.02
C VAL A 53 23.50 -4.96 -1.06
N LYS A 54 24.16 -4.68 0.07
CA LYS A 54 25.24 -3.67 0.13
C LYS A 54 26.39 -3.97 -0.83
N LEU A 55 26.80 -5.23 -0.93
CA LEU A 55 27.87 -5.64 -1.86
C LEU A 55 27.44 -5.47 -3.33
N LEU A 56 26.16 -5.56 -3.62
CA LEU A 56 25.63 -5.48 -4.98
C LEU A 56 25.26 -4.06 -5.42
N GLN A 57 25.15 -3.08 -4.50
CA GLN A 57 24.56 -1.76 -4.77
C GLN A 57 25.17 -1.03 -5.97
N LYS A 58 26.47 -1.16 -6.21
CA LYS A 58 27.14 -0.45 -7.33
C LYS A 58 26.73 -0.93 -8.73
N ASN A 59 25.95 -2.00 -8.82
CA ASN A 59 25.37 -2.49 -10.08
C ASN A 59 23.99 -1.87 -10.38
N PHE A 60 23.37 -1.17 -9.42
CA PHE A 60 21.98 -0.78 -9.49
C PHE A 60 21.78 0.72 -9.23
N ALA A 61 20.70 1.26 -9.76
CA ALA A 61 20.25 2.62 -9.51
C ALA A 61 19.18 2.70 -8.39
N GLY A 62 18.71 1.57 -7.90
CA GLY A 62 17.75 1.46 -6.81
C GLY A 62 17.48 0.00 -6.43
N ILE A 63 16.89 -0.22 -5.28
CA ILE A 63 16.54 -1.55 -4.74
C ILE A 63 15.06 -1.61 -4.42
N ASN A 64 14.33 -2.51 -5.07
CA ASN A 64 12.99 -2.91 -4.65
C ASN A 64 13.06 -4.11 -3.73
N LEU A 65 12.52 -3.99 -2.52
CA LEU A 65 12.32 -5.11 -1.60
C LEU A 65 10.92 -5.67 -1.81
N GLU A 66 10.80 -7.00 -1.80
CA GLU A 66 9.56 -7.71 -2.09
C GLU A 66 9.47 -9.00 -1.29
N ASP A 67 8.27 -9.36 -0.83
CA ASP A 67 7.98 -10.67 -0.22
C ASP A 67 8.83 -11.02 1.01
N ILE A 68 9.18 -10.03 1.82
CA ILE A 68 9.91 -10.19 3.07
C ILE A 68 8.95 -10.07 4.25
N SER A 69 8.95 -11.04 5.15
CA SER A 69 8.02 -11.10 6.28
C SER A 69 8.24 -10.00 7.32
N SER A 70 7.14 -9.44 7.86
CA SER A 70 7.16 -8.60 9.07
C SER A 70 7.52 -9.46 10.31
N PRO A 71 8.23 -8.90 11.31
CA PRO A 71 8.75 -7.52 11.42
C PRO A 71 10.08 -7.28 10.70
N LYS A 72 10.76 -8.32 10.24
CA LYS A 72 12.08 -8.30 9.62
C LYS A 72 12.16 -7.31 8.42
N CYS A 73 11.09 -7.19 7.64
CA CYS A 73 11.06 -6.29 6.49
C CYS A 73 11.31 -4.81 6.86
N TYR A 74 10.85 -4.36 8.02
CA TYR A 74 11.08 -2.99 8.49
C TYR A 74 12.55 -2.75 8.84
N GLU A 75 13.17 -3.68 9.58
CA GLU A 75 14.58 -3.61 9.92
C GLU A 75 15.45 -3.55 8.66
N ILE A 76 15.21 -4.47 7.73
CA ILE A 76 15.98 -4.56 6.49
C ILE A 76 15.84 -3.28 5.66
N GLU A 77 14.61 -2.79 5.48
CA GLU A 77 14.38 -1.57 4.71
C GLU A 77 15.04 -0.35 5.35
N ASN A 78 14.84 -0.15 6.65
CA ASN A 78 15.37 1.01 7.35
C ASN A 78 16.90 1.03 7.32
N ARG A 79 17.54 -0.09 7.62
CA ARG A 79 19.00 -0.18 7.58
C ARG A 79 19.56 0.01 6.17
N LEU A 80 18.94 -0.57 5.15
CA LEU A 80 19.36 -0.35 3.77
C LEU A 80 19.19 1.11 3.34
N LYS A 81 18.13 1.80 3.76
CA LYS A 81 17.96 3.23 3.50
C LYS A 81 19.05 4.10 4.14
N GLU A 82 19.54 3.70 5.30
CA GLU A 82 20.62 4.41 6.01
C GLU A 82 22.01 4.09 5.43
N GLU A 83 22.20 2.85 4.96
CA GLU A 83 23.52 2.33 4.61
C GLU A 83 23.82 2.36 3.09
N LEU A 84 22.80 2.60 2.23
CA LEU A 84 22.98 2.68 0.78
C LEU A 84 22.92 4.13 0.27
N GLU A 85 23.61 4.36 -0.85
CA GLU A 85 23.61 5.65 -1.57
C GLU A 85 22.53 5.72 -2.66
N ILE A 86 21.75 4.66 -2.83
CA ILE A 86 20.68 4.52 -3.83
C ILE A 86 19.35 4.27 -3.14
N PRO A 87 18.22 4.65 -3.77
CA PRO A 87 16.91 4.52 -3.15
C PRO A 87 16.54 3.06 -2.89
N VAL A 88 15.97 2.82 -1.71
CA VAL A 88 15.40 1.54 -1.29
C VAL A 88 13.92 1.73 -1.06
N PHE A 89 13.11 0.82 -1.59
CA PHE A 89 11.66 0.87 -1.48
C PHE A 89 11.08 -0.54 -1.30
N HIS A 90 10.29 -0.74 -0.29
CA HIS A 90 9.59 -2.01 -0.07
C HIS A 90 8.16 -1.92 -0.61
N ASP A 91 7.90 -2.58 -1.72
CA ASP A 91 6.64 -2.39 -2.44
C ASP A 91 5.40 -2.90 -1.68
N ASP A 92 5.49 -4.03 -0.98
CA ASP A 92 4.38 -4.53 -0.14
C ASP A 92 3.97 -3.55 0.97
N GLN A 93 4.91 -2.75 1.44
CA GLN A 93 4.64 -1.72 2.45
C GLN A 93 4.09 -0.44 1.81
N HIS A 94 4.79 0.08 0.83
CA HIS A 94 4.58 1.45 0.34
C HIS A 94 3.77 1.51 -0.95
N GLY A 95 3.95 0.55 -1.88
CA GLY A 95 3.21 0.54 -3.14
C GLY A 95 1.71 0.38 -2.92
N THR A 96 1.33 -0.56 -2.06
CA THR A 96 -0.07 -0.76 -1.67
C THR A 96 -0.64 0.47 -0.94
N ALA A 97 0.14 1.10 -0.04
CA ALA A 97 -0.31 2.28 0.68
C ALA A 97 -0.55 3.48 -0.26
N ILE A 98 0.34 3.71 -1.23
CA ILE A 98 0.22 4.77 -2.23
C ILE A 98 -1.01 4.52 -3.13
N ALA A 99 -1.20 3.30 -3.64
CA ALA A 99 -2.35 2.95 -4.46
C ALA A 99 -3.67 3.12 -3.70
N CYS A 100 -3.70 2.68 -2.43
CA CYS A 100 -4.86 2.83 -1.57
C CYS A 100 -5.19 4.31 -1.33
N LEU A 101 -4.21 5.14 -0.98
CA LEU A 101 -4.40 6.58 -0.78
C LEU A 101 -4.91 7.26 -2.07
N ALA A 102 -4.38 6.88 -3.23
CA ALA A 102 -4.83 7.41 -4.52
C ALA A 102 -6.31 7.08 -4.77
N GLY A 103 -6.71 5.82 -4.58
CA GLY A 103 -8.10 5.39 -4.70
C GLY A 103 -9.01 6.10 -3.70
N VAL A 104 -8.59 6.24 -2.44
CA VAL A 104 -9.33 6.99 -1.41
C VAL A 104 -9.54 8.45 -1.83
N LYS A 105 -8.50 9.14 -2.31
CA LYS A 105 -8.61 10.53 -2.76
C LYS A 105 -9.54 10.66 -3.97
N GLY A 106 -9.46 9.76 -4.95
CA GLY A 106 -10.39 9.72 -6.09
C GLY A 106 -11.83 9.49 -5.64
N ALA A 107 -12.06 8.54 -4.74
CA ALA A 107 -13.38 8.25 -4.19
C ALA A 107 -13.96 9.42 -3.37
N LEU A 108 -13.15 10.06 -2.52
CA LEU A 108 -13.57 11.22 -1.73
C LEU A 108 -14.01 12.40 -2.60
N ARG A 109 -13.31 12.64 -3.73
CA ARG A 109 -13.72 13.65 -4.72
C ARG A 109 -15.11 13.35 -5.28
N LEU A 110 -15.39 12.07 -5.59
CA LEU A 110 -16.70 11.65 -6.10
C LEU A 110 -17.80 11.84 -5.08
N VAL A 111 -17.61 11.35 -3.85
CA VAL A 111 -18.63 11.40 -2.79
C VAL A 111 -18.66 12.74 -2.06
N LYS A 112 -17.75 13.67 -2.38
CA LYS A 112 -17.63 15.02 -1.79
C LYS A 112 -17.47 15.02 -0.26
N LYS A 113 -16.72 14.07 0.25
CA LYS A 113 -16.30 14.00 1.67
C LYS A 113 -14.86 14.49 1.83
N ASP A 114 -14.51 14.99 3.01
CA ASP A 114 -13.18 15.48 3.33
C ASP A 114 -12.37 14.42 4.08
N LEU A 115 -11.15 14.16 3.63
CA LEU A 115 -10.23 13.22 4.27
C LEU A 115 -9.97 13.56 5.74
N ALA A 116 -9.89 14.85 6.08
CA ALA A 116 -9.59 15.29 7.44
C ALA A 116 -10.69 14.97 8.46
N THR A 117 -11.94 14.84 8.00
CA THR A 117 -13.12 14.59 8.85
C THR A 117 -13.69 13.18 8.68
N ALA A 118 -13.25 12.45 7.66
CA ALA A 118 -13.75 11.11 7.39
C ALA A 118 -13.33 10.13 8.50
N LYS A 119 -14.27 9.30 8.95
CA LYS A 119 -14.02 8.17 9.83
C LYS A 119 -13.49 6.99 9.01
N ILE A 120 -12.24 6.60 9.27
CA ILE A 120 -11.50 5.60 8.49
C ILE A 120 -11.18 4.38 9.35
N ILE A 121 -11.53 3.22 8.85
CA ILE A 121 -11.18 1.94 9.47
C ILE A 121 -10.20 1.19 8.56
N VAL A 122 -9.05 0.83 9.10
CA VAL A 122 -8.06 -0.03 8.44
C VAL A 122 -8.06 -1.39 9.14
N ASN A 123 -8.55 -2.41 8.47
CA ASN A 123 -8.62 -3.78 8.99
C ASN A 123 -7.45 -4.63 8.51
N GLY A 124 -6.53 -4.90 9.42
CA GLY A 124 -5.25 -5.56 9.18
C GLY A 124 -4.07 -4.63 9.43
N ALA A 125 -3.38 -4.79 10.57
CA ALA A 125 -2.23 -3.97 10.97
C ALA A 125 -0.87 -4.57 10.55
N GLY A 126 -0.84 -5.41 9.53
CA GLY A 126 0.41 -5.92 8.94
C GLY A 126 1.16 -4.83 8.14
N ALA A 127 2.21 -5.23 7.41
CA ALA A 127 3.09 -4.31 6.68
C ALA A 127 2.33 -3.32 5.79
N ALA A 128 1.37 -3.77 5.01
CA ALA A 128 0.54 -2.89 4.16
C ALA A 128 -0.37 -1.99 5.00
N GLY A 129 -1.15 -2.56 5.94
CA GLY A 129 -2.15 -1.79 6.69
C GLY A 129 -1.56 -0.73 7.61
N ALA A 130 -0.45 -1.01 8.27
CA ALA A 130 0.27 -0.03 9.06
C ALA A 130 0.75 1.16 8.19
N ASN A 131 1.32 0.87 7.02
CA ASN A 131 1.76 1.92 6.09
C ASN A 131 0.59 2.67 5.42
N ILE A 132 -0.55 2.00 5.15
CA ILE A 132 -1.79 2.67 4.72
C ILE A 132 -2.24 3.68 5.78
N ALA A 133 -2.34 3.26 7.03
CA ALA A 133 -2.76 4.13 8.13
C ALA A 133 -1.80 5.32 8.30
N ARG A 134 -0.48 5.07 8.25
CA ARG A 134 0.55 6.11 8.32
C ARG A 134 0.43 7.11 7.17
N LEU A 135 0.32 6.62 5.93
CA LEU A 135 0.28 7.50 4.76
C LEU A 135 -1.02 8.32 4.70
N LEU A 136 -2.16 7.75 5.11
CA LEU A 136 -3.42 8.47 5.28
C LEU A 136 -3.30 9.60 6.31
N TYR A 137 -2.64 9.33 7.44
CA TYR A 137 -2.40 10.36 8.47
C TYR A 137 -1.51 11.48 7.93
N LEU A 138 -0.43 11.17 7.23
CA LEU A 138 0.44 12.15 6.58
C LEU A 138 -0.30 12.96 5.51
N ALA A 139 -1.26 12.34 4.81
CA ALA A 139 -2.11 13.02 3.84
C ALA A 139 -3.19 13.92 4.47
N GLY A 140 -3.34 13.92 5.79
CA GLY A 140 -4.27 14.80 6.50
C GLY A 140 -5.45 14.11 7.20
N ALA A 141 -5.63 12.79 7.08
CA ALA A 141 -6.65 12.07 7.84
C ALA A 141 -6.40 12.18 9.36
N ARG A 142 -7.46 12.26 10.15
CA ARG A 142 -7.35 12.43 11.61
C ARG A 142 -8.11 11.38 12.41
N ASP A 143 -9.19 10.83 11.89
CA ASP A 143 -9.95 9.77 12.56
C ASP A 143 -9.69 8.42 11.87
N ILE A 144 -8.56 7.80 12.22
CA ILE A 144 -8.14 6.49 11.71
C ILE A 144 -8.16 5.49 12.85
N THR A 145 -8.82 4.35 12.66
CA THR A 145 -8.77 3.20 13.57
C THR A 145 -8.07 2.05 12.86
N LEU A 146 -6.98 1.54 13.44
CA LEU A 146 -6.21 0.43 12.94
C LEU A 146 -6.52 -0.83 13.74
N LEU A 147 -6.95 -1.89 13.05
CA LEU A 147 -7.44 -3.12 13.66
C LEU A 147 -6.50 -4.31 13.39
N VAL A 148 -6.42 -5.17 14.38
CA VAL A 148 -5.89 -6.54 14.28
C VAL A 148 -7.05 -7.53 14.51
N SER A 149 -6.80 -8.82 14.38
CA SER A 149 -7.84 -9.86 14.57
C SER A 149 -8.52 -9.84 15.95
N SER A 150 -7.86 -9.30 16.97
CA SER A 150 -8.39 -9.18 18.33
C SER A 150 -9.14 -7.87 18.61
N GLY A 151 -9.21 -6.94 17.66
CA GLY A 151 -9.83 -5.62 17.82
C GLY A 151 -8.89 -4.47 17.49
N VAL A 152 -9.08 -3.30 18.10
CA VAL A 152 -8.19 -2.15 17.92
C VAL A 152 -6.77 -2.52 18.36
N LEU A 153 -5.78 -2.12 17.55
CA LEU A 153 -4.37 -2.31 17.88
C LEU A 153 -4.03 -1.52 19.16
N HIS A 154 -3.40 -2.16 20.13
CA HIS A 154 -3.03 -1.58 21.42
C HIS A 154 -1.64 -2.02 21.87
N LYS A 155 -1.08 -1.36 22.90
CA LYS A 155 0.30 -1.60 23.39
C LYS A 155 0.56 -3.01 23.90
N ASP A 156 -0.47 -3.70 24.36
CA ASP A 156 -0.34 -5.09 24.85
C ASP A 156 -0.38 -6.14 23.73
N TYR A 157 -0.44 -5.73 22.46
CA TYR A 157 -0.44 -6.66 21.34
C TYR A 157 0.88 -7.42 21.27
N LYS A 158 0.82 -8.76 21.36
CA LYS A 158 1.99 -9.63 21.58
C LYS A 158 3.08 -9.60 20.50
N ARG A 159 2.77 -9.09 19.29
CA ARG A 159 3.68 -9.05 18.15
C ARG A 159 3.86 -7.63 17.62
N LEU A 160 3.87 -6.67 18.55
CA LEU A 160 4.01 -5.27 18.22
C LEU A 160 5.38 -5.00 17.59
N ASP A 161 5.38 -4.38 16.42
CA ASP A 161 6.58 -3.87 15.77
C ASP A 161 6.78 -2.36 16.01
N SER A 162 7.89 -1.81 15.52
CA SER A 162 8.23 -0.40 15.73
C SER A 162 7.23 0.56 15.09
N LEU A 163 6.76 0.25 13.87
CA LEU A 163 5.78 1.09 13.17
C LEU A 163 4.41 1.03 13.86
N GLN A 164 3.98 -0.15 14.27
CA GLN A 164 2.73 -0.33 15.02
C GLN A 164 2.78 0.44 16.35
N SER A 165 3.92 0.43 17.04
CA SER A 165 4.11 1.19 18.29
C SER A 165 3.98 2.69 18.05
N GLU A 166 4.61 3.22 17.00
CA GLU A 166 4.48 4.63 16.59
C GLU A 166 3.01 4.98 16.29
N LEU A 167 2.31 4.12 15.54
CA LEU A 167 0.94 4.37 15.12
C LEU A 167 -0.07 4.35 16.27
N ILE A 168 0.15 3.57 17.32
CA ILE A 168 -0.71 3.57 18.50
C ILE A 168 -0.77 4.97 19.11
N ASP A 169 0.37 5.61 19.28
CA ASP A 169 0.45 6.96 19.86
C ASP A 169 -0.01 8.02 18.85
N LEU A 170 0.41 7.93 17.60
CA LEU A 170 0.09 8.87 16.53
C LEU A 170 -1.42 8.96 16.25
N LEU A 171 -2.10 7.80 16.23
CA LEU A 171 -3.53 7.67 15.92
C LEU A 171 -4.39 7.63 17.18
N LYS A 172 -3.80 7.77 18.38
CA LYS A 172 -4.47 7.70 19.69
C LYS A 172 -5.31 6.43 19.85
N LEU A 173 -4.78 5.29 19.46
CA LEU A 173 -5.52 4.03 19.44
C LEU A 173 -5.90 3.53 20.84
N GLU A 174 -5.15 3.90 21.88
CA GLU A 174 -5.48 3.57 23.27
C GLU A 174 -6.82 4.18 23.75
N GLU A 175 -7.32 5.21 23.07
CA GLU A 175 -8.61 5.83 23.34
C GLU A 175 -9.77 5.09 22.62
N LYS A 176 -9.45 4.13 21.74
CA LYS A 176 -10.41 3.39 20.91
C LYS A 176 -10.49 1.92 21.36
N HIS A 177 -11.67 1.33 21.23
CA HIS A 177 -11.91 -0.05 21.70
C HIS A 177 -12.80 -0.80 20.72
N GLY A 178 -12.94 -2.10 20.94
CA GLY A 178 -13.86 -2.96 20.22
C GLY A 178 -13.28 -3.58 18.96
N GLY A 179 -14.09 -4.37 18.30
CA GLY A 179 -13.76 -5.09 17.10
C GLY A 179 -14.15 -4.37 15.80
N LEU A 180 -14.03 -5.09 14.68
CA LEU A 180 -14.33 -4.54 13.36
C LEU A 180 -15.80 -4.08 13.24
N ALA A 181 -16.76 -4.88 13.67
CA ALA A 181 -18.19 -4.56 13.54
C ALA A 181 -18.59 -3.30 14.32
N GLU A 182 -18.01 -3.11 15.52
CA GLU A 182 -18.29 -1.93 16.35
C GLU A 182 -17.67 -0.67 15.73
N ASN A 183 -16.42 -0.74 15.28
CA ASN A 183 -15.71 0.41 14.73
C ASN A 183 -16.20 0.80 13.33
N ALA A 184 -16.60 -0.18 12.51
CA ALA A 184 -17.14 0.05 11.17
C ALA A 184 -18.47 0.80 11.18
N LYS A 185 -19.23 0.74 12.27
CA LYS A 185 -20.52 1.43 12.35
C LYS A 185 -20.37 2.94 12.11
N GLY A 186 -21.03 3.40 11.05
CA GLY A 186 -20.99 4.80 10.62
C GLY A 186 -19.63 5.26 10.10
N ALA A 187 -18.73 4.34 9.71
CA ALA A 187 -17.48 4.70 9.08
C ALA A 187 -17.68 5.10 7.61
N ASP A 188 -16.98 6.14 7.18
CA ASP A 188 -17.00 6.64 5.80
C ASP A 188 -16.13 5.78 4.88
N ILE A 189 -15.03 5.25 5.42
CA ILE A 189 -14.04 4.50 4.66
C ILE A 189 -13.68 3.22 5.42
N LEU A 190 -13.79 2.08 4.74
CA LEU A 190 -13.35 0.78 5.25
C LEU A 190 -12.32 0.18 4.30
N LEU A 191 -11.10 -0.04 4.81
CA LEU A 191 -9.97 -0.56 4.06
C LEU A 191 -9.55 -1.92 4.62
N GLY A 192 -9.50 -2.95 3.78
CA GLY A 192 -9.14 -4.31 4.14
C GLY A 192 -7.79 -4.73 3.55
N VAL A 193 -6.89 -5.19 4.41
CA VAL A 193 -5.64 -5.90 4.08
C VAL A 193 -5.42 -7.06 5.06
N SER A 194 -6.48 -7.82 5.28
CA SER A 194 -6.57 -8.81 6.36
C SER A 194 -6.81 -10.23 5.83
N ALA A 195 -8.02 -10.72 5.91
CA ALA A 195 -8.38 -12.07 5.53
C ALA A 195 -9.68 -12.10 4.72
N ALA A 196 -9.78 -13.08 3.84
CA ALA A 196 -10.98 -13.33 3.04
C ALA A 196 -12.24 -13.40 3.89
N GLY A 197 -13.32 -12.75 3.43
CA GLY A 197 -14.63 -12.80 4.08
C GLY A 197 -14.76 -12.00 5.38
N ALA A 198 -13.77 -11.19 5.74
CA ALA A 198 -13.80 -10.40 6.97
C ALA A 198 -14.89 -9.31 6.96
N PHE A 199 -15.30 -8.81 5.79
CA PHE A 199 -16.34 -7.82 5.64
C PHE A 199 -17.69 -8.49 5.40
N THR A 200 -18.38 -8.84 6.48
CA THR A 200 -19.70 -9.46 6.40
C THR A 200 -20.75 -8.46 5.90
N LYS A 201 -21.87 -8.97 5.40
CA LYS A 201 -23.01 -8.14 4.97
C LYS A 201 -23.44 -7.15 6.07
N GLU A 202 -23.53 -7.62 7.32
CA GLU A 202 -23.90 -6.77 8.45
C GLU A 202 -22.93 -5.62 8.67
N ILE A 203 -21.61 -5.85 8.53
CA ILE A 203 -20.61 -4.79 8.64
C ILE A 203 -20.79 -3.75 7.53
N LEU A 204 -20.95 -4.22 6.28
CA LEU A 204 -21.11 -3.34 5.12
C LEU A 204 -22.38 -2.49 5.19
N GLU A 205 -23.51 -3.06 5.61
CA GLU A 205 -24.79 -2.35 5.76
C GLU A 205 -24.81 -1.33 6.91
N ASN A 206 -23.85 -1.40 7.84
CA ASN A 206 -23.74 -0.45 8.97
C ASN A 206 -22.75 0.69 8.75
N LEU A 207 -22.11 0.77 7.58
CA LEU A 207 -21.25 1.90 7.21
C LEU A 207 -22.08 3.19 7.02
N ALA A 208 -21.40 4.32 6.90
CA ALA A 208 -22.05 5.59 6.60
C ALA A 208 -22.65 5.61 5.19
N ASP A 209 -23.58 6.56 4.96
CA ASP A 209 -24.05 6.87 3.60
C ASP A 209 -22.86 7.25 2.70
N ASP A 210 -22.94 6.87 1.43
CA ASP A 210 -21.86 7.09 0.46
C ASP A 210 -20.50 6.52 0.89
N ALA A 211 -20.51 5.37 1.58
CA ALA A 211 -19.29 4.71 2.05
C ALA A 211 -18.37 4.26 0.91
N ILE A 212 -17.05 4.27 1.21
CA ILE A 212 -15.97 3.80 0.36
C ILE A 212 -15.40 2.54 0.99
N VAL A 213 -15.34 1.43 0.23
CA VAL A 213 -14.80 0.16 0.71
C VAL A 213 -13.78 -0.39 -0.27
N PHE A 214 -12.54 -0.59 0.18
CA PHE A 214 -11.51 -1.30 -0.57
C PHE A 214 -11.11 -2.59 0.14
N ALA A 215 -11.47 -3.72 -0.46
CA ALA A 215 -11.17 -5.07 0.04
C ALA A 215 -9.97 -5.65 -0.72
N MET A 216 -8.77 -5.48 -0.17
CA MET A 216 -7.50 -5.70 -0.89
C MET A 216 -6.80 -7.01 -0.55
N ALA A 217 -7.37 -7.85 0.32
CA ALA A 217 -6.79 -9.16 0.61
C ALA A 217 -6.71 -10.03 -0.65
N ASN A 218 -5.62 -10.78 -0.78
CA ASN A 218 -5.34 -11.67 -1.90
C ASN A 218 -5.08 -13.11 -1.42
N PRO A 219 -5.48 -14.14 -2.20
CA PRO A 219 -6.18 -14.09 -3.51
C PRO A 219 -7.68 -13.79 -3.41
N ASN A 220 -8.27 -13.96 -2.23
CA ASN A 220 -9.68 -13.72 -1.99
C ASN A 220 -9.86 -12.47 -1.13
N PRO A 221 -10.66 -11.47 -1.56
CA PRO A 221 -10.86 -10.24 -0.83
C PRO A 221 -11.69 -10.43 0.45
N GLU A 222 -11.70 -9.44 1.33
CA GLU A 222 -12.52 -9.40 2.54
C GLU A 222 -14.03 -9.43 2.24
N ALA A 223 -14.44 -8.88 1.09
CA ALA A 223 -15.75 -9.03 0.47
C ALA A 223 -15.58 -8.96 -1.05
N THR A 224 -16.41 -9.67 -1.81
CA THR A 224 -16.40 -9.53 -3.26
C THR A 224 -16.98 -8.18 -3.70
N TYR A 225 -16.60 -7.73 -4.91
CA TYR A 225 -17.18 -6.50 -5.47
C TYR A 225 -18.70 -6.58 -5.52
N ALA A 226 -19.25 -7.72 -5.91
CA ALA A 226 -20.70 -7.96 -5.99
C ALA A 226 -21.38 -7.85 -4.61
N ASP A 227 -20.78 -8.44 -3.56
CA ASP A 227 -21.32 -8.38 -2.19
C ASP A 227 -21.30 -6.92 -1.65
N MET A 228 -20.24 -6.18 -1.91
CA MET A 228 -20.14 -4.77 -1.53
C MET A 228 -21.23 -3.93 -2.23
N LYS A 229 -21.44 -4.11 -3.53
CA LYS A 229 -22.48 -3.40 -4.26
C LYS A 229 -23.89 -3.83 -3.83
N ALA A 230 -24.12 -5.11 -3.53
CA ALA A 230 -25.38 -5.61 -3.00
C ALA A 230 -25.71 -5.05 -1.60
N ALA A 231 -24.70 -4.74 -0.79
CA ALA A 231 -24.84 -4.07 0.51
C ALA A 231 -25.01 -2.54 0.41
N GLY A 232 -25.05 -1.97 -0.80
CA GLY A 232 -25.27 -0.53 -1.01
C GLY A 232 -24.02 0.33 -0.94
N ILE A 233 -22.81 -0.26 -0.96
CA ILE A 233 -21.57 0.51 -0.93
C ILE A 233 -21.45 1.38 -2.17
N ARG A 234 -21.26 2.68 -1.97
CA ARG A 234 -21.18 3.67 -3.04
C ARG A 234 -19.97 3.45 -3.93
N VAL A 235 -18.78 3.42 -3.35
CA VAL A 235 -17.52 3.16 -4.07
C VAL A 235 -16.89 1.90 -3.53
N ALA A 236 -16.84 0.88 -4.36
CA ALA A 236 -16.22 -0.41 -4.05
C ALA A 236 -14.98 -0.64 -4.93
N GLY A 237 -13.92 -1.20 -4.36
CA GLY A 237 -12.72 -1.60 -5.06
C GLY A 237 -12.07 -2.82 -4.41
N THR A 238 -11.24 -3.52 -5.18
CA THR A 238 -10.48 -4.69 -4.71
C THR A 238 -9.06 -4.67 -5.25
N GLY A 239 -8.20 -5.59 -4.79
CA GLY A 239 -6.88 -5.81 -5.39
C GLY A 239 -6.93 -6.54 -6.73
N ARG A 240 -8.09 -7.07 -7.14
CA ARG A 240 -8.26 -7.93 -8.33
C ARG A 240 -8.46 -7.11 -9.60
N SER A 241 -7.98 -7.63 -10.72
CA SER A 241 -8.10 -7.01 -12.04
C SER A 241 -9.43 -7.29 -12.76
N ASP A 242 -10.26 -8.17 -12.20
CA ASP A 242 -11.56 -8.58 -12.76
C ASP A 242 -12.74 -7.78 -12.18
N ALA A 243 -12.46 -6.72 -11.43
CA ALA A 243 -13.45 -5.81 -10.86
C ALA A 243 -13.03 -4.34 -11.08
N PRO A 244 -13.99 -3.39 -11.07
CA PRO A 244 -13.70 -1.96 -11.10
C PRO A 244 -12.82 -1.49 -9.92
N ASN A 245 -12.17 -0.33 -10.11
CA ASN A 245 -11.35 0.31 -9.09
C ASN A 245 -10.29 -0.62 -8.49
N GLN A 246 -9.48 -1.23 -9.36
CA GLN A 246 -8.38 -2.09 -8.91
C GLN A 246 -7.37 -1.29 -8.09
N ILE A 247 -7.24 -1.60 -6.81
CA ILE A 247 -6.20 -1.04 -5.93
C ILE A 247 -5.00 -1.98 -5.95
N ASN A 248 -4.01 -1.64 -6.77
CA ASN A 248 -2.85 -2.50 -6.99
C ASN A 248 -1.56 -1.67 -7.10
N ASN A 249 -0.50 -2.14 -6.46
CA ASN A 249 0.82 -1.51 -6.45
C ASN A 249 1.49 -1.41 -7.82
N VAL A 250 1.05 -2.18 -8.82
CA VAL A 250 1.52 -2.07 -10.22
C VAL A 250 1.27 -0.66 -10.80
N ALA A 251 0.26 0.05 -10.36
CA ALA A 251 0.04 1.45 -10.76
C ALA A 251 1.10 2.41 -10.15
N VAL A 252 1.90 1.95 -9.19
CA VAL A 252 2.77 2.79 -8.35
C VAL A 252 4.25 2.56 -8.64
N PHE A 253 4.76 1.35 -8.32
CA PHE A 253 6.20 1.12 -8.25
C PHE A 253 6.96 1.40 -9.54
N PRO A 254 6.43 1.13 -10.76
CA PRO A 254 7.18 1.41 -11.97
C PRO A 254 7.45 2.91 -12.14
N GLY A 255 6.43 3.73 -11.90
CA GLY A 255 6.54 5.19 -11.97
C GLY A 255 7.40 5.78 -10.86
N VAL A 256 7.29 5.27 -9.62
CA VAL A 256 8.11 5.73 -8.49
C VAL A 256 9.59 5.52 -8.77
N PHE A 257 9.99 4.31 -9.20
CA PHE A 257 11.38 4.05 -9.53
C PHE A 257 11.85 4.82 -10.77
N ARG A 258 11.01 4.93 -11.81
CA ARG A 258 11.34 5.73 -12.99
C ARG A 258 11.65 7.18 -12.59
N GLY A 259 10.79 7.81 -11.80
CA GLY A 259 10.98 9.20 -11.34
C GLY A 259 12.21 9.37 -10.45
N ALA A 260 12.43 8.46 -9.50
CA ALA A 260 13.60 8.50 -8.61
C ALA A 260 14.92 8.32 -9.38
N ILE A 261 14.97 7.36 -10.30
CA ILE A 261 16.16 7.06 -11.12
C ILE A 261 16.48 8.19 -12.09
N ASP A 262 15.49 8.80 -12.72
CA ASP A 262 15.69 9.89 -13.70
C ASP A 262 16.43 11.09 -13.11
N VAL A 263 16.20 11.37 -11.84
CA VAL A 263 16.84 12.49 -11.12
C VAL A 263 17.95 12.04 -10.15
N ARG A 264 18.26 10.73 -10.14
CA ARG A 264 19.27 10.12 -9.26
C ARG A 264 19.00 10.40 -7.77
N ALA A 265 17.75 10.33 -7.36
CA ALA A 265 17.38 10.46 -5.96
C ALA A 265 18.07 9.38 -5.12
N SER A 266 18.60 9.76 -3.97
CA SER A 266 19.21 8.82 -3.02
C SER A 266 18.18 8.09 -2.16
N GLN A 267 16.97 8.65 -2.04
CA GLN A 267 15.88 8.11 -1.22
C GLN A 267 14.52 8.32 -1.90
N ILE A 268 13.52 7.54 -1.48
CA ILE A 268 12.10 7.75 -1.79
C ILE A 268 11.42 8.20 -0.50
N THR A 269 11.21 9.51 -0.39
CA THR A 269 10.67 10.16 0.83
C THR A 269 9.16 10.00 0.94
N ASP A 270 8.60 10.34 2.10
CA ASP A 270 7.14 10.31 2.29
C ASP A 270 6.44 11.36 1.42
N GLU A 271 7.06 12.52 1.19
CA GLU A 271 6.52 13.54 0.29
C GLU A 271 6.48 13.04 -1.17
N MET A 272 7.48 12.28 -1.61
CA MET A 272 7.47 11.64 -2.94
C MET A 272 6.34 10.61 -3.04
N LYS A 273 6.06 9.84 -1.97
CA LYS A 273 4.95 8.88 -1.91
C LYS A 273 3.60 9.59 -1.95
N LEU A 274 3.44 10.69 -1.22
CA LEU A 274 2.22 11.51 -1.25
C LEU A 274 1.99 12.10 -2.64
N ALA A 275 3.04 12.63 -3.27
CA ALA A 275 2.98 13.18 -4.64
C ALA A 275 2.60 12.11 -5.67
N ALA A 276 3.10 10.88 -5.52
CA ALA A 276 2.72 9.75 -6.36
C ALA A 276 1.23 9.42 -6.23
N ALA A 277 0.70 9.39 -5.01
CA ALA A 277 -0.73 9.18 -4.77
C ALA A 277 -1.59 10.30 -5.35
N ASP A 278 -1.16 11.55 -5.21
CA ASP A 278 -1.86 12.71 -5.78
C ASP A 278 -1.86 12.69 -7.31
N ALA A 279 -0.74 12.32 -7.93
CA ALA A 279 -0.64 12.20 -9.38
C ALA A 279 -1.62 11.14 -9.92
N LEU A 280 -1.73 9.99 -9.25
CA LEU A 280 -2.68 8.94 -9.60
C LEU A 280 -4.13 9.40 -9.42
N ALA A 281 -4.47 9.96 -8.26
CA ALA A 281 -5.82 10.40 -7.95
C ALA A 281 -6.32 11.48 -8.93
N ASN A 282 -5.43 12.37 -9.38
CA ASN A 282 -5.76 13.48 -10.27
C ASN A 282 -5.71 13.11 -11.77
N LEU A 283 -5.31 11.89 -12.11
CA LEU A 283 -5.24 11.44 -13.51
C LEU A 283 -6.63 11.32 -14.14
N ILE A 284 -7.65 11.02 -13.33
CA ILE A 284 -9.05 11.00 -13.74
C ILE A 284 -9.64 12.38 -13.46
N PRO A 285 -10.07 13.13 -14.48
CA PRO A 285 -10.73 14.42 -14.28
C PRO A 285 -12.10 14.24 -13.63
N ASP A 286 -12.60 15.29 -12.95
CA ASP A 286 -13.89 15.24 -12.24
C ASP A 286 -15.07 14.86 -13.15
N SER A 287 -15.01 15.21 -14.44
CA SER A 287 -16.02 14.86 -15.44
C SER A 287 -16.10 13.37 -15.77
N GLU A 288 -15.05 12.60 -15.48
CA GLU A 288 -14.96 11.17 -15.76
C GLU A 288 -15.08 10.32 -14.48
N LEU A 289 -15.05 10.97 -13.30
CA LEU A 289 -15.22 10.27 -12.02
C LEU A 289 -16.63 9.68 -11.90
N ASN A 290 -16.68 8.39 -11.59
CA ASN A 290 -17.92 7.70 -11.24
C ASN A 290 -17.59 6.51 -10.31
N GLU A 291 -18.62 5.81 -9.84
CA GLU A 291 -18.48 4.73 -8.85
C GLU A 291 -17.53 3.60 -9.26
N GLU A 292 -17.34 3.39 -10.55
CA GLU A 292 -16.49 2.35 -11.13
C GLU A 292 -15.17 2.90 -11.69
N ASN A 293 -14.94 4.20 -11.58
CA ASN A 293 -13.76 4.86 -12.15
C ASN A 293 -13.23 5.94 -11.20
N VAL A 294 -12.75 5.53 -10.00
CA VAL A 294 -12.06 6.40 -9.04
C VAL A 294 -10.55 6.15 -8.99
N MET A 295 -10.09 5.05 -9.61
CA MET A 295 -8.69 4.67 -9.72
C MET A 295 -8.36 4.37 -11.19
N PRO A 296 -7.32 4.96 -11.78
CA PRO A 296 -6.97 4.69 -13.17
C PRO A 296 -6.56 3.24 -13.36
N SER A 297 -6.86 2.68 -14.54
CA SER A 297 -6.39 1.35 -14.90
C SER A 297 -4.87 1.30 -14.93
N VAL A 298 -4.29 0.21 -14.44
CA VAL A 298 -2.84 -0.05 -14.51
C VAL A 298 -2.32 -0.10 -15.96
N PHE A 299 -3.21 -0.33 -16.92
CA PHE A 299 -2.89 -0.31 -18.36
C PHE A 299 -3.01 1.07 -19.01
N ASP A 300 -3.46 2.09 -18.29
CA ASP A 300 -3.49 3.46 -18.80
C ASP A 300 -2.04 3.96 -19.00
N PRO A 301 -1.62 4.28 -20.23
CA PRO A 301 -0.25 4.67 -20.51
C PRO A 301 0.17 5.98 -19.83
N ARG A 302 -0.77 6.75 -19.27
CA ARG A 302 -0.50 7.97 -18.53
C ARG A 302 -0.03 7.73 -17.10
N VAL A 303 -0.31 6.56 -16.53
CA VAL A 303 -0.11 6.25 -15.10
C VAL A 303 1.36 6.37 -14.71
N ALA A 304 2.23 5.56 -15.28
CA ALA A 304 3.64 5.56 -14.90
C ALA A 304 4.35 6.91 -15.19
N PRO A 305 4.13 7.59 -16.35
CA PRO A 305 4.68 8.93 -16.58
C PRO A 305 4.20 9.98 -15.58
N ALA A 306 2.92 9.97 -15.17
CA ALA A 306 2.39 10.93 -14.20
C ALA A 306 3.02 10.74 -12.82
N VAL A 307 3.11 9.50 -12.36
CA VAL A 307 3.78 9.13 -11.09
C VAL A 307 5.26 9.52 -11.13
N ALA A 308 5.96 9.15 -12.22
CA ALA A 308 7.39 9.43 -12.36
C ALA A 308 7.68 10.94 -12.31
N LYS A 309 6.89 11.72 -13.02
CA LYS A 309 7.00 13.19 -13.03
C LYS A 309 6.82 13.77 -11.63
N ALA A 310 5.76 13.36 -10.91
CA ALA A 310 5.47 13.88 -9.57
C ALA A 310 6.57 13.52 -8.57
N VAL A 311 7.07 12.30 -8.61
CA VAL A 311 8.18 11.82 -7.76
C VAL A 311 9.45 12.60 -8.05
N ALA A 312 9.82 12.76 -9.33
CA ALA A 312 11.02 13.50 -9.74
C ALA A 312 10.96 14.98 -9.34
N GLU A 313 9.80 15.64 -9.49
CA GLU A 313 9.63 17.05 -9.10
C GLU A 313 9.83 17.26 -7.59
N VAL A 314 9.36 16.33 -6.74
CA VAL A 314 9.58 16.40 -5.30
C VAL A 314 11.03 16.11 -4.96
N ALA A 315 11.63 15.08 -5.54
CA ALA A 315 13.03 14.74 -5.30
C ALA A 315 13.97 15.91 -5.64
N VAL A 316 13.78 16.57 -6.78
CA VAL A 316 14.59 17.77 -7.16
C VAL A 316 14.40 18.93 -6.19
N LYS A 317 13.21 19.12 -5.62
CA LYS A 317 12.95 20.17 -4.62
C LYS A 317 13.62 19.90 -3.27
N GLN A 318 13.84 18.64 -2.96
CA GLN A 318 14.46 18.22 -1.69
C GLN A 318 16.01 18.21 -1.76
N GLY A 319 16.60 18.26 -2.94
CA GLY A 319 18.06 18.24 -3.19
C GLY A 319 18.56 16.85 -3.48
#